data_894ac4592d155e9a27ecd6e36859ebc7
#
_entry.id   894ac4592d155e9a27ecd6e36859ebc7
#
_cell.length_a   1.000
_cell.length_b   1.000
_cell.length_c   1.000
_cell.angle_alpha   90.00
_cell.angle_beta   90.00
_cell.angle_gamma   90.00
#
_symmetry.space_group_name_H-M   'P 1'
#
loop_
_entity.id
_entity.type
_entity.pdbx_description
1 polymer ?
#
loop_
_entity_poly.entity_id
_entity_poly.type
_entity_poly.pdbx_seq_one_letter_code
_entity_poly.pdbx_strand_id
1 'polypeptide(L)'
;LSLLAGSVAFAAPTPAIDRYTVELPAHEYLTVPGQTKHAIPLGYGSALTYKETTRDGAIEFYGVTDRGPNLDSVQYRDGDQKRSSKIFPVPDYAPRIGIIRVKDGKATVVSSFSLKNKLGQDISGRPIPQGALGNTGEIGLDLQFRPLAYDKNGLDPEGLAVDAQGHFWLTDEYGPFLVEYD
;
A
#
# COMPACT_ATOMS: atom_id res chain seq x y z
N LEU A 1 47.54 26.78 -38.51
CA LEU A 1 47.40 26.53 -37.06
C LEU A 1 46.02 25.96 -36.80
N SER A 2 45.88 24.63 -36.58
CA SER A 2 44.59 23.96 -36.35
C SER A 2 44.45 23.74 -34.83
N LEU A 3 43.49 24.42 -34.19
CA LEU A 3 43.15 24.16 -32.81
C LEU A 3 42.22 22.91 -32.73
N LEU A 4 42.72 21.83 -32.17
CA LEU A 4 41.94 20.70 -31.74
C LEU A 4 41.26 21.05 -30.39
N ALA A 5 39.97 21.34 -30.41
CA ALA A 5 39.19 21.44 -29.21
C ALA A 5 38.85 20.02 -28.70
N GLY A 6 39.59 19.56 -27.68
CA GLY A 6 39.30 18.31 -27.00
C GLY A 6 38.03 18.47 -26.12
N SER A 7 36.94 17.78 -26.46
CA SER A 7 35.77 17.68 -25.59
C SER A 7 36.10 16.80 -24.41
N VAL A 8 36.13 17.36 -23.20
CA VAL A 8 36.19 16.61 -21.96
C VAL A 8 34.77 16.08 -21.68
N ALA A 9 34.56 14.79 -21.89
CA ALA A 9 33.35 14.13 -21.48
C ALA A 9 33.38 13.95 -19.95
N PHE A 10 32.57 14.69 -19.22
CA PHE A 10 32.32 14.40 -17.80
C PHE A 10 31.44 13.15 -17.73
N ALA A 11 31.99 12.04 -17.19
CA ALA A 11 31.18 10.90 -16.83
C ALA A 11 30.19 11.35 -15.74
N ALA A 12 28.89 11.13 -15.97
CA ALA A 12 27.90 11.35 -14.94
C ALA A 12 28.23 10.47 -13.71
N PRO A 13 28.12 11.00 -12.49
CA PRO A 13 28.41 10.20 -11.31
C PRO A 13 27.45 9.00 -11.28
N THR A 14 28.00 7.82 -10.98
CA THR A 14 27.16 6.61 -10.76
C THR A 14 26.28 6.88 -9.56
N PRO A 15 24.94 6.69 -9.66
CA PRO A 15 24.05 6.93 -8.54
C PRO A 15 24.42 6.00 -7.37
N ALA A 16 24.59 6.56 -6.18
CA ALA A 16 24.73 5.79 -4.95
C ALA A 16 23.36 5.22 -4.56
N ILE A 17 23.33 3.97 -4.10
CA ILE A 17 22.13 3.29 -3.63
C ILE A 17 22.29 3.02 -2.14
N ASP A 18 21.46 3.66 -1.33
CA ASP A 18 21.33 3.38 0.09
C ASP A 18 20.07 2.52 0.33
N ARG A 19 20.19 1.54 1.21
CA ARG A 19 19.09 0.64 1.57
C ARG A 19 18.80 0.78 3.05
N TYR A 20 17.51 0.94 3.36
CA TYR A 20 17.03 1.05 4.72
C TYR A 20 15.98 -0.04 4.98
N THR A 21 16.05 -0.67 6.16
CA THR A 21 14.92 -1.43 6.68
C THR A 21 14.01 -0.47 7.42
N VAL A 22 12.73 -0.50 7.11
CA VAL A 22 11.75 0.36 7.80
C VAL A 22 11.42 -0.25 9.16
N GLU A 23 11.71 0.50 10.23
CA GLU A 23 11.34 0.13 11.60
C GLU A 23 9.86 0.49 11.83
N LEU A 24 9.08 -0.47 12.32
CA LEU A 24 7.67 -0.30 12.60
C LEU A 24 7.42 -0.22 14.10
N PRO A 25 6.65 0.75 14.60
CA PRO A 25 6.17 0.73 15.98
C PRO A 25 5.18 -0.43 16.21
N ALA A 26 5.01 -0.84 17.46
CA ALA A 26 4.24 -2.04 17.79
C ALA A 26 2.79 -2.04 17.28
N HIS A 27 2.17 -0.88 17.14
CA HIS A 27 0.81 -0.74 16.63
C HIS A 27 0.69 -0.89 15.10
N GLU A 28 1.82 -0.97 14.39
CA GLU A 28 1.90 -1.25 12.95
C GLU A 28 2.06 -2.76 12.66
N TYR A 29 1.71 -3.60 13.63
CA TYR A 29 1.66 -5.05 13.46
C TYR A 29 0.21 -5.54 13.61
N LEU A 30 -0.26 -6.28 12.62
CA LEU A 30 -1.59 -6.85 12.62
C LEU A 30 -1.62 -8.16 13.41
N THR A 31 -2.62 -8.30 14.27
CA THR A 31 -2.91 -9.58 14.92
C THR A 31 -3.89 -10.37 14.07
N VAL A 32 -3.52 -11.60 13.74
CA VAL A 32 -4.43 -12.52 13.03
C VAL A 32 -5.48 -13.04 14.02
N PRO A 33 -6.80 -12.93 13.72
CA PRO A 33 -7.86 -13.40 14.58
C PRO A 33 -7.67 -14.87 15.00
N GLY A 34 -7.73 -15.14 16.30
CA GLY A 34 -7.52 -16.47 16.86
C GLY A 34 -6.06 -16.90 17.01
N GLN A 35 -5.09 -16.05 16.66
CA GLN A 35 -3.67 -16.33 16.83
C GLN A 35 -3.03 -15.27 17.74
N THR A 36 -2.38 -15.70 18.82
CA THR A 36 -1.74 -14.80 19.79
C THR A 36 -0.23 -14.63 19.59
N LYS A 37 0.39 -15.47 18.75
CA LYS A 37 1.86 -15.55 18.62
C LYS A 37 2.41 -14.98 17.31
N HIS A 38 1.57 -14.67 16.34
CA HIS A 38 2.00 -14.20 15.03
C HIS A 38 1.41 -12.82 14.76
N ALA A 39 2.28 -11.84 14.66
CA ALA A 39 1.93 -10.51 14.22
C ALA A 39 2.50 -10.29 12.80
N ILE A 40 1.69 -9.72 11.92
CA ILE A 40 2.08 -9.42 10.53
C ILE A 40 2.47 -7.95 10.48
N PRO A 41 3.71 -7.61 10.11
CA PRO A 41 4.10 -6.21 9.93
C PRO A 41 3.35 -5.59 8.74
N LEU A 42 2.97 -4.32 8.86
CA LEU A 42 2.41 -3.57 7.74
C LEU A 42 3.48 -3.27 6.69
N GLY A 43 3.11 -3.41 5.42
CA GLY A 43 3.96 -3.13 4.27
C GLY A 43 3.62 -1.80 3.61
N TYR A 44 4.44 -0.77 3.82
CA TYR A 44 4.28 0.55 3.16
C TYR A 44 5.02 0.61 1.83
N GLY A 45 4.87 -0.42 1.00
CA GLY A 45 5.64 -0.61 -0.22
C GLY A 45 4.87 -0.48 -1.54
N SER A 46 3.54 -0.32 -1.50
CA SER A 46 2.75 -0.20 -2.73
C SER A 46 3.04 1.10 -3.48
N ALA A 47 3.22 2.21 -2.75
CA ALA A 47 3.74 3.46 -3.32
C ALA A 47 4.41 4.33 -2.27
N LEU A 48 5.28 5.22 -2.75
CA LEU A 48 6.00 6.18 -1.94
C LEU A 48 6.01 7.54 -2.65
N THR A 49 5.71 8.62 -1.91
CA THR A 49 5.86 9.99 -2.40
C THR A 49 6.58 10.87 -1.38
N TYR A 50 7.43 11.79 -1.87
CA TYR A 50 8.15 12.73 -1.02
C TYR A 50 7.17 13.65 -0.29
N LYS A 51 7.38 13.83 1.01
CA LYS A 51 6.63 14.77 1.84
C LYS A 51 7.42 16.06 2.05
N GLU A 52 8.53 15.98 2.75
CA GLU A 52 9.35 17.15 3.08
C GLU A 52 10.76 16.76 3.56
N THR A 53 11.66 17.73 3.58
CA THR A 53 12.87 17.67 4.40
C THR A 53 12.66 18.55 5.63
N THR A 54 12.71 17.95 6.80
CA THR A 54 12.44 18.60 8.08
C THR A 54 13.58 19.51 8.49
N ARG A 55 13.33 20.43 9.45
CA ARG A 55 14.34 21.38 9.95
C ARG A 55 15.59 20.72 10.54
N ASP A 56 15.46 19.51 11.07
CA ASP A 56 16.55 18.72 11.64
C ASP A 56 17.25 17.81 10.62
N GLY A 57 16.95 18.01 9.32
CA GLY A 57 17.58 17.32 8.19
C GLY A 57 17.05 15.91 7.90
N ALA A 58 15.98 15.46 8.55
CA ALA A 58 15.34 14.21 8.17
C ALA A 58 14.56 14.36 6.86
N ILE A 59 14.49 13.30 6.08
CA ILE A 59 13.64 13.23 4.88
C ILE A 59 12.38 12.43 5.25
N GLU A 60 11.22 12.99 4.98
CA GLU A 60 9.93 12.33 5.19
C GLU A 60 9.24 12.01 3.89
N PHE A 61 8.62 10.83 3.87
CA PHE A 61 7.82 10.32 2.75
C PHE A 61 6.45 9.92 3.27
N TYR A 62 5.44 10.03 2.40
CA TYR A 62 4.21 9.28 2.55
C TYR A 62 4.37 7.93 1.86
N GLY A 63 4.02 6.85 2.55
CA GLY A 63 3.95 5.51 1.99
C GLY A 63 2.54 4.97 2.12
N VAL A 64 2.06 4.19 1.17
CA VAL A 64 0.74 3.55 1.24
C VAL A 64 0.90 2.03 1.28
N THR A 65 0.01 1.36 2.01
CA THR A 65 -0.12 -0.09 2.00
C THR A 65 -1.11 -0.52 0.91
N ASP A 66 -0.98 -1.75 0.44
CA ASP A 66 -1.96 -2.40 -0.41
C ASP A 66 -3.24 -2.79 0.37
N ARG A 67 -4.05 -3.69 -0.21
CA ARG A 67 -5.25 -4.27 0.40
C ARG A 67 -5.00 -5.08 1.68
N GLY A 68 -3.74 -5.25 2.08
CA GLY A 68 -3.33 -5.97 3.28
C GLY A 68 -2.98 -7.43 3.04
N PRO A 69 -2.69 -8.15 4.15
CA PRO A 69 -2.22 -9.53 4.05
C PRO A 69 -3.23 -10.42 3.32
N ASN A 70 -2.78 -11.06 2.27
CA ASN A 70 -3.56 -12.05 1.55
C ASN A 70 -2.68 -13.22 1.11
N LEU A 71 -3.29 -14.37 0.89
CA LEU A 71 -2.63 -15.59 0.47
C LEU A 71 -3.34 -16.15 -0.77
N ASP A 72 -2.56 -16.72 -1.68
CA ASP A 72 -3.12 -17.47 -2.78
C ASP A 72 -3.96 -18.64 -2.28
N SER A 73 -5.08 -18.87 -2.93
CA SER A 73 -5.97 -19.99 -2.65
C SER A 73 -6.23 -20.80 -3.91
N VAL A 74 -6.67 -22.04 -3.73
CA VAL A 74 -7.24 -22.81 -4.81
C VAL A 74 -8.52 -22.13 -5.31
N GLN A 75 -8.90 -22.40 -6.57
CA GLN A 75 -10.14 -21.85 -7.11
C GLN A 75 -11.34 -22.23 -6.21
N TYR A 76 -12.08 -21.21 -5.82
CA TYR A 76 -13.33 -21.41 -5.07
C TYR A 76 -14.43 -21.91 -6.00
N ARG A 77 -15.17 -22.93 -5.56
CA ARG A 77 -16.33 -23.44 -6.31
C ARG A 77 -17.59 -22.70 -5.85
N ASP A 78 -18.13 -21.89 -6.75
CA ASP A 78 -19.36 -21.12 -6.56
C ASP A 78 -20.46 -21.75 -7.46
N GLY A 79 -21.21 -22.71 -6.93
CA GLY A 79 -22.08 -23.57 -7.72
C GLY A 79 -21.27 -24.40 -8.72
N ASP A 80 -21.59 -24.24 -10.00
CA ASP A 80 -20.88 -24.90 -11.11
C ASP A 80 -19.68 -24.10 -11.64
N GLN A 81 -19.48 -22.88 -11.14
CA GLN A 81 -18.38 -22.01 -11.56
C GLN A 81 -17.15 -22.20 -10.67
N LYS A 82 -15.97 -22.07 -11.29
CA LYS A 82 -14.71 -21.95 -10.60
C LYS A 82 -14.26 -20.50 -10.67
N ARG A 83 -13.96 -19.90 -9.52
CA ARG A 83 -13.55 -18.50 -9.41
C ARG A 83 -12.18 -18.39 -8.76
N SER A 84 -11.43 -17.38 -9.16
CA SER A 84 -10.24 -16.95 -8.43
C SER A 84 -10.61 -16.62 -7.00
N SER A 85 -9.75 -16.94 -6.05
CA SER A 85 -9.96 -16.61 -4.64
C SER A 85 -8.66 -16.32 -3.92
N LYS A 86 -8.76 -15.51 -2.88
CA LYS A 86 -7.68 -15.15 -1.97
C LYS A 86 -8.13 -15.31 -0.53
N ILE A 87 -7.24 -15.75 0.33
CA ILE A 87 -7.48 -15.82 1.78
C ILE A 87 -7.01 -14.51 2.40
N PHE A 88 -7.85 -13.86 3.17
CA PHE A 88 -7.58 -12.67 3.94
C PHE A 88 -7.47 -13.02 5.43
N PRO A 89 -6.25 -13.17 5.98
CA PRO A 89 -6.06 -13.50 7.40
C PRO A 89 -6.60 -12.44 8.36
N VAL A 90 -6.65 -11.18 7.89
CA VAL A 90 -7.19 -10.03 8.63
C VAL A 90 -8.21 -9.32 7.74
N PRO A 91 -9.44 -9.87 7.61
CA PRO A 91 -10.40 -9.42 6.60
C PRO A 91 -10.94 -8.00 6.80
N ASP A 92 -10.82 -7.45 8.00
CA ASP A 92 -11.23 -6.08 8.33
C ASP A 92 -10.05 -5.09 8.30
N TYR A 93 -8.91 -5.51 7.75
CA TYR A 93 -7.79 -4.62 7.54
C TYR A 93 -8.19 -3.47 6.60
N ALA A 94 -7.85 -2.24 6.99
CA ALA A 94 -8.02 -1.05 6.17
C ALA A 94 -6.66 -0.59 5.63
N PRO A 95 -6.49 -0.38 4.32
CA PRO A 95 -5.30 0.25 3.76
C PRO A 95 -4.96 1.56 4.47
N ARG A 96 -3.67 1.87 4.58
CA ARG A 96 -3.18 2.98 5.38
C ARG A 96 -2.19 3.83 4.60
N ILE A 97 -2.16 5.12 4.93
CA ILE A 97 -1.06 6.00 4.58
C ILE A 97 -0.21 6.21 5.84
N GLY A 98 1.10 5.99 5.74
CA GLY A 98 2.06 6.22 6.82
C GLY A 98 3.08 7.29 6.45
N ILE A 99 3.62 7.98 7.47
CA ILE A 99 4.77 8.87 7.33
C ILE A 99 6.02 8.08 7.67
N ILE A 100 6.91 7.92 6.70
CA ILE A 100 8.19 7.24 6.82
C ILE A 100 9.27 8.30 6.91
N ARG A 101 9.98 8.33 8.05
CA ARG A 101 11.07 9.27 8.31
C ARG A 101 12.41 8.57 8.14
N VAL A 102 13.27 9.15 7.30
CA VAL A 102 14.64 8.68 7.08
C VAL A 102 15.60 9.68 7.72
N LYS A 103 16.38 9.21 8.68
CA LYS A 103 17.40 10.01 9.38
C LYS A 103 18.48 9.12 9.97
N ASP A 104 19.72 9.56 9.94
CA ASP A 104 20.89 8.92 10.59
C ASP A 104 21.01 7.41 10.23
N GLY A 105 20.78 7.07 8.97
CA GLY A 105 20.88 5.70 8.49
C GLY A 105 19.68 4.79 8.85
N LYS A 106 18.58 5.35 9.36
CA LYS A 106 17.36 4.62 9.74
C LYS A 106 16.15 5.13 9.01
N ALA A 107 15.20 4.24 8.73
CA ALA A 107 13.88 4.56 8.24
C ALA A 107 12.86 4.05 9.28
N THR A 108 11.91 4.89 9.68
CA THR A 108 10.93 4.57 10.73
C THR A 108 9.56 5.09 10.35
N VAL A 109 8.50 4.31 10.53
CA VAL A 109 7.13 4.81 10.45
C VAL A 109 6.83 5.60 11.72
N VAL A 110 6.62 6.91 11.58
CA VAL A 110 6.42 7.83 12.72
C VAL A 110 4.95 8.08 13.02
N SER A 111 4.07 7.93 12.02
CA SER A 111 2.62 7.96 12.18
C SER A 111 1.94 7.30 10.99
N SER A 112 0.69 6.89 11.16
CA SER A 112 -0.14 6.38 10.08
C SER A 112 -1.62 6.63 10.36
N PHE A 113 -2.45 6.56 9.31
CA PHE A 113 -3.91 6.62 9.40
C PHE A 113 -4.53 5.67 8.38
N SER A 114 -5.68 5.06 8.75
CA SER A 114 -6.45 4.21 7.84
C SER A 114 -7.24 5.05 6.85
N LEU A 115 -7.44 4.51 5.65
CA LEU A 115 -8.31 5.10 4.64
C LEU A 115 -9.78 4.90 5.06
N LYS A 116 -10.57 5.98 4.95
CA LYS A 116 -11.96 6.00 5.38
C LYS A 116 -12.87 6.49 4.27
N ASN A 117 -14.11 6.01 4.26
CA ASN A 117 -15.14 6.56 3.39
C ASN A 117 -15.66 7.91 3.92
N LYS A 118 -16.53 8.57 3.15
CA LYS A 118 -17.13 9.88 3.52
C LYS A 118 -17.95 9.87 4.82
N LEU A 119 -18.25 8.69 5.38
CA LEU A 119 -18.94 8.53 6.65
C LEU A 119 -17.96 8.30 7.82
N GLY A 120 -16.65 8.35 7.57
CA GLY A 120 -15.61 8.10 8.57
C GLY A 120 -15.42 6.63 8.93
N GLN A 121 -15.97 5.70 8.16
CA GLN A 121 -15.80 4.26 8.34
C GLN A 121 -14.57 3.79 7.60
N ASP A 122 -13.81 2.88 8.20
CA ASP A 122 -12.66 2.26 7.56
C ASP A 122 -13.09 1.53 6.28
N ILE A 123 -12.27 1.67 5.23
CA ILE A 123 -12.43 0.96 3.96
C ILE A 123 -11.55 -0.27 4.02
N SER A 124 -12.11 -1.45 3.73
CA SER A 124 -11.30 -2.68 3.76
C SER A 124 -10.57 -2.94 2.43
N GLY A 125 -9.57 -3.84 2.49
CA GLY A 125 -8.92 -4.37 1.29
C GLY A 125 -9.71 -5.52 0.62
N ARG A 126 -10.96 -5.76 1.00
CA ARG A 126 -11.77 -6.85 0.41
C ARG A 126 -12.24 -6.51 -0.99
N PRO A 127 -12.42 -7.54 -1.85
CA PRO A 127 -12.90 -7.33 -3.20
C PRO A 127 -14.24 -6.60 -3.29
N ILE A 128 -14.42 -5.87 -4.38
CA ILE A 128 -15.66 -5.15 -4.72
C ILE A 128 -16.74 -6.16 -5.17
N PRO A 129 -18.05 -5.89 -4.88
CA PRO A 129 -19.14 -6.77 -5.24
C PRO A 129 -19.18 -7.15 -6.73
N GLN A 130 -19.56 -8.37 -7.01
CA GLN A 130 -19.68 -8.87 -8.38
C GLN A 130 -20.66 -8.03 -9.20
N GLY A 131 -20.30 -7.79 -10.47
CA GLY A 131 -21.09 -6.97 -11.39
C GLY A 131 -20.95 -5.46 -11.15
N ALA A 132 -20.31 -5.01 -10.06
CA ALA A 132 -19.97 -3.62 -9.88
C ALA A 132 -18.72 -3.24 -10.72
N LEU A 133 -18.61 -1.97 -11.08
CA LEU A 133 -17.39 -1.44 -11.69
C LEU A 133 -16.21 -1.68 -10.74
N GLY A 134 -15.09 -2.17 -11.29
CA GLY A 134 -13.89 -2.49 -10.51
C GLY A 134 -13.87 -3.90 -9.92
N ASN A 135 -14.89 -4.70 -10.12
CA ASN A 135 -14.87 -6.08 -9.68
C ASN A 135 -13.88 -6.94 -10.49
N THR A 136 -12.97 -7.60 -9.79
CA THR A 136 -11.94 -8.49 -10.39
C THR A 136 -12.44 -9.93 -10.60
N GLY A 137 -13.66 -10.26 -10.15
CA GLY A 137 -14.19 -11.62 -10.13
C GLY A 137 -13.65 -12.49 -9.01
N GLU A 138 -12.77 -11.97 -8.18
CA GLU A 138 -12.13 -12.66 -7.06
C GLU A 138 -13.10 -12.83 -5.89
N ILE A 139 -13.01 -13.96 -5.19
CA ILE A 139 -13.73 -14.21 -3.94
C ILE A 139 -12.73 -14.13 -2.77
N GLY A 140 -12.99 -13.23 -1.81
CA GLY A 140 -12.30 -13.20 -0.55
C GLY A 140 -12.75 -14.34 0.35
N LEU A 141 -11.81 -15.04 0.98
CA LEU A 141 -12.05 -16.13 1.93
C LEU A 141 -11.42 -15.79 3.28
N ASP A 142 -12.03 -16.26 4.36
CA ASP A 142 -11.39 -16.26 5.68
C ASP A 142 -10.42 -17.47 5.84
N LEU A 143 -9.77 -17.56 7.00
CA LEU A 143 -8.85 -18.66 7.32
C LEU A 143 -9.53 -20.04 7.40
N GLN A 144 -10.85 -20.10 7.44
CA GLN A 144 -11.65 -21.32 7.39
C GLN A 144 -12.23 -21.58 6.00
N PHE A 145 -11.71 -20.88 4.97
CA PHE A 145 -12.16 -20.97 3.58
C PHE A 145 -13.64 -20.60 3.35
N ARG A 146 -14.23 -19.83 4.26
CA ARG A 146 -15.59 -19.32 4.10
C ARG A 146 -15.56 -18.01 3.33
N PRO A 147 -16.49 -17.78 2.37
CA PRO A 147 -16.58 -16.53 1.65
C PRO A 147 -16.82 -15.35 2.59
N LEU A 148 -16.03 -14.30 2.38
CA LEU A 148 -16.20 -13.01 3.04
C LEU A 148 -17.23 -12.16 2.28
N ALA A 149 -17.89 -11.27 2.99
CA ALA A 149 -18.69 -10.25 2.36
C ALA A 149 -17.80 -9.32 1.54
N TYR A 150 -18.27 -8.94 0.35
CA TYR A 150 -17.63 -7.91 -0.44
C TYR A 150 -17.70 -6.54 0.24
N ASP A 151 -16.73 -5.67 -0.07
CA ASP A 151 -16.79 -4.27 0.33
C ASP A 151 -17.00 -3.41 -0.93
N LYS A 152 -18.13 -2.69 -1.00
CA LYS A 152 -18.43 -1.82 -2.15
C LYS A 152 -17.42 -0.67 -2.33
N ASN A 153 -16.69 -0.35 -1.28
CA ASN A 153 -15.64 0.68 -1.26
C ASN A 153 -14.25 0.05 -1.16
N GLY A 154 -14.14 -1.29 -1.30
CA GLY A 154 -12.86 -1.98 -1.16
C GLY A 154 -11.77 -1.36 -2.03
N LEU A 155 -10.55 -1.28 -1.49
CA LEU A 155 -9.40 -0.68 -2.15
C LEU A 155 -8.19 -1.60 -2.11
N ASP A 156 -7.44 -1.60 -3.21
CA ASP A 156 -6.12 -2.19 -3.36
C ASP A 156 -5.15 -1.12 -3.92
N PRO A 157 -4.70 -0.17 -3.07
CA PRO A 157 -3.91 0.98 -3.52
C PRO A 157 -2.54 0.56 -4.04
N GLU A 158 -2.16 1.07 -5.24
CA GLU A 158 -0.90 0.77 -5.91
C GLU A 158 -0.14 2.03 -6.36
N GLY A 159 -0.68 3.21 -6.10
CA GLY A 159 -0.05 4.48 -6.38
C GLY A 159 -0.42 5.55 -5.36
N LEU A 160 0.48 6.51 -5.16
CA LEU A 160 0.27 7.62 -4.23
C LEU A 160 0.93 8.89 -4.74
N ALA A 161 0.15 9.96 -4.81
CA ALA A 161 0.64 11.31 -5.03
C ALA A 161 -0.02 12.27 -4.03
N VAL A 162 0.60 13.43 -3.82
CA VAL A 162 0.03 14.52 -3.02
C VAL A 162 0.05 15.77 -3.85
N ASP A 163 -1.08 16.46 -3.94
CA ASP A 163 -1.18 17.71 -4.70
C ASP A 163 -0.73 18.93 -3.86
N ALA A 164 -0.75 20.10 -4.48
CA ALA A 164 -0.34 21.35 -3.83
C ALA A 164 -1.31 21.81 -2.72
N GLN A 165 -2.51 21.27 -2.67
CA GLN A 165 -3.53 21.52 -1.66
C GLN A 165 -3.36 20.58 -0.46
N GLY A 166 -2.58 19.50 -0.61
CA GLY A 166 -2.35 18.49 0.41
C GLY A 166 -3.29 17.29 0.30
N HIS A 167 -4.09 17.19 -0.77
CA HIS A 167 -4.95 16.03 -1.00
C HIS A 167 -4.11 14.85 -1.49
N PHE A 168 -4.47 13.66 -1.04
CA PHE A 168 -3.86 12.42 -1.48
C PHE A 168 -4.60 11.87 -2.69
N TRP A 169 -3.86 11.48 -3.70
CA TRP A 169 -4.35 10.82 -4.92
C TRP A 169 -3.82 9.40 -4.96
N LEU A 170 -4.72 8.43 -4.98
CA LEU A 170 -4.40 7.02 -4.99
C LEU A 170 -4.83 6.38 -6.31
N THR A 171 -3.97 5.57 -6.92
CA THR A 171 -4.39 4.63 -7.95
C THR A 171 -4.74 3.31 -7.30
N ASP A 172 -5.77 2.63 -7.80
CA ASP A 172 -6.35 1.44 -7.19
C ASP A 172 -6.44 0.31 -8.23
N GLU A 173 -5.94 -0.88 -7.87
CA GLU A 173 -5.98 -2.07 -8.73
C GLU A 173 -7.40 -2.59 -8.95
N TYR A 174 -8.29 -2.38 -7.99
CA TYR A 174 -9.71 -2.73 -8.11
C TYR A 174 -10.43 -1.80 -9.08
N GLY A 175 -10.07 -1.55 -10.17
CA GLY A 175 -10.77 -0.57 -10.98
C GLY A 175 -10.51 -0.78 -12.46
N PRO A 176 -9.63 0.02 -13.04
CA PRO A 176 -8.76 1.03 -12.40
C PRO A 176 -9.54 2.26 -11.89
N PHE A 177 -9.29 2.64 -10.64
CA PHE A 177 -9.80 3.89 -10.07
C PHE A 177 -8.68 4.88 -9.79
N LEU A 178 -9.03 6.16 -9.80
CA LEU A 178 -8.27 7.25 -9.21
C LEU A 178 -9.11 7.83 -8.09
N VAL A 179 -8.59 7.78 -6.87
CA VAL A 179 -9.32 8.15 -5.66
C VAL A 179 -8.64 9.35 -5.00
N GLU A 180 -9.43 10.39 -4.68
CA GLU A 180 -8.98 11.57 -3.96
C GLU A 180 -9.39 11.47 -2.48
N TYR A 181 -8.45 11.82 -1.60
CA TYR A 181 -8.64 11.96 -0.15
C TYR A 181 -8.19 13.35 0.30
N ASP A 182 -9.02 14.01 1.10
CA ASP A 182 -8.80 15.29 1.77
C ASP A 182 -8.47 15.11 3.26
#